data_d10866779ae2053c676b37f755ca1195
#
_entry.id   d10866779ae2053c676b37f755ca1195
#
_cell.length_a   1.000
_cell.length_b   1.000
_cell.length_c   1.000
_cell.angle_alpha   90.00
_cell.angle_beta   90.00
_cell.angle_gamma   90.00
#
_symmetry.space_group_name_H-M   'P 1'
#
loop_
_entity.id
_entity.type
_entity.pdbx_description
1 polymer ?
#
loop_
_entity_poly.entity_id
_entity_poly.type
_entity_poly.pdbx_seq_one_letter_code
_entity_poly.pdbx_strand_id
1 'polypeptide(L)'
;AGKKPHPRAYGTFTRYLGVYAREEKVISLSGAVARMTGRPAKLLRLKDRGLVKVGYRADLVLFDDLSVIDVATYENPHQLSKGIERVFINGQTTWKSGKRTDLLPGQAIRANA
;
A
#
# COMPACT_ATOMS: atom_id res chain seq x y z
N ALA A 1 -14.01 -14.80 -10.24
CA ALA A 1 -14.09 -15.57 -9.31
C ALA A 1 -13.62 -16.98 -9.44
N GLY A 2 -13.59 -17.96 -9.11
CA GLY A 2 -13.18 -19.35 -9.26
C GLY A 2 -11.70 -19.62 -9.54
N LYS A 3 -10.97 -18.66 -10.05
CA LYS A 3 -9.55 -18.87 -10.34
C LYS A 3 -8.69 -18.42 -9.16
N LYS A 4 -7.62 -19.19 -8.89
CA LYS A 4 -6.65 -18.82 -7.86
C LYS A 4 -5.59 -17.92 -8.49
N PRO A 5 -5.55 -16.62 -8.13
CA PRO A 5 -4.47 -15.76 -8.56
C PRO A 5 -3.17 -16.11 -7.83
N HIS A 6 -2.07 -15.56 -8.30
CA HIS A 6 -0.82 -15.61 -7.55
C HIS A 6 -0.99 -14.84 -6.23
N PRO A 7 -0.40 -15.29 -5.11
CA PRO A 7 -0.52 -14.57 -3.82
C PRO A 7 -0.11 -13.10 -3.89
N ARG A 8 0.74 -12.73 -4.84
CA ARG A 8 1.16 -11.34 -5.03
C ARG A 8 0.01 -10.38 -5.32
N ALA A 9 -1.10 -10.88 -5.86
CA ALA A 9 -2.26 -10.03 -6.15
C ALA A 9 -2.81 -9.36 -4.89
N TYR A 10 -2.67 -10.01 -3.75
CA TYR A 10 -3.15 -9.52 -2.45
C TYR A 10 -2.05 -9.08 -1.50
N GLY A 11 -0.83 -9.54 -1.67
CA GLY A 11 0.18 -9.42 -0.64
C GLY A 11 1.52 -8.82 -1.03
N THR A 12 1.75 -8.42 -2.27
CA THR A 12 3.07 -7.97 -2.72
C THR A 12 3.67 -6.87 -1.83
N PHE A 13 2.93 -5.80 -1.59
CA PHE A 13 3.49 -4.64 -0.90
C PHE A 13 3.71 -4.89 0.59
N THR A 14 2.78 -5.56 1.23
CA THR A 14 2.92 -5.90 2.65
C THR A 14 3.99 -6.96 2.87
N ARG A 15 4.18 -7.89 1.93
CA ARG A 15 5.30 -8.81 1.95
C ARG A 15 6.63 -8.08 1.83
N TYR A 16 6.71 -7.08 0.97
CA TYR A 16 7.91 -6.26 0.83
C TYR A 16 8.30 -5.59 2.15
N LEU A 17 7.32 -5.02 2.84
CA LEU A 17 7.54 -4.40 4.15
C LEU A 17 7.83 -5.42 5.26
N GLY A 18 7.05 -6.49 5.34
CA GLY A 18 7.15 -7.45 6.43
C GLY A 18 8.31 -8.43 6.29
N VAL A 19 8.49 -9.01 5.11
CA VAL A 19 9.53 -10.02 4.91
C VAL A 19 10.86 -9.37 4.53
N TYR A 20 10.89 -8.62 3.43
CA TYR A 20 12.17 -8.15 2.89
C TYR A 20 12.76 -6.99 3.68
N ALA A 21 11.96 -6.09 4.21
CA ALA A 21 12.45 -4.98 5.01
C ALA A 21 12.61 -5.38 6.49
N ARG A 22 11.55 -5.86 7.14
CA ARG A 22 11.59 -6.14 8.57
C ARG A 22 12.38 -7.41 8.91
N GLU A 23 12.05 -8.54 8.31
CA GLU A 23 12.62 -9.83 8.71
C GLU A 23 13.98 -10.08 8.10
N GLU A 24 14.10 -9.98 6.78
CA GLU A 24 15.36 -10.27 6.07
C GLU A 24 16.31 -9.09 6.00
N LYS A 25 15.82 -7.89 6.21
CA LYS A 25 16.61 -6.65 6.23
C LYS A 25 17.46 -6.43 4.97
N VAL A 26 16.97 -6.90 3.82
CA VAL A 26 17.65 -6.68 2.54
C VAL A 26 17.45 -5.24 2.03
N ILE A 27 16.52 -4.53 2.61
CA ILE A 27 16.26 -3.11 2.35
C ILE A 27 15.77 -2.46 3.65
N SER A 28 16.07 -1.19 3.86
CA SER A 28 15.54 -0.44 4.99
C SER A 28 14.04 -0.19 4.81
N LEU A 29 13.33 0.05 5.92
CA LEU A 29 11.91 0.40 5.87
C LEU A 29 11.69 1.65 5.02
N SER A 30 12.46 2.71 5.24
CA SER A 30 12.34 3.93 4.47
C SER A 30 12.64 3.73 2.98
N GLY A 31 13.62 2.88 2.67
CA GLY A 31 13.95 2.52 1.30
C GLY A 31 12.81 1.75 0.62
N ALA A 32 12.20 0.81 1.33
CA ALA A 32 11.04 0.07 0.82
C ALA A 32 9.86 1.01 0.55
N VAL A 33 9.54 1.88 1.47
CA VAL A 33 8.47 2.87 1.31
C VAL A 33 8.73 3.78 0.11
N ALA A 34 9.95 4.29 -0.03
CA ALA A 34 10.31 5.16 -1.16
C ALA A 34 10.12 4.44 -2.52
N ARG A 35 10.45 3.16 -2.58
CA ARG A 35 10.29 2.36 -3.81
C ARG A 35 8.85 2.05 -4.14
N MET A 36 7.95 2.12 -3.18
CA MET A 36 6.52 1.89 -3.39
C MET A 36 5.72 3.17 -3.60
N THR A 37 6.28 4.32 -3.29
CA THR A 37 5.54 5.58 -3.25
C THR A 37 6.21 6.70 -4.04
N GLY A 38 7.25 7.31 -3.50
CA GLY A 38 7.87 8.49 -4.09
C GLY A 38 8.53 8.22 -5.45
N ARG A 39 9.22 7.09 -5.59
CA ARG A 39 9.89 6.75 -6.85
C ARG A 39 8.90 6.48 -7.98
N PRO A 40 7.86 5.62 -7.80
CA PRO A 40 6.85 5.44 -8.85
C PRO A 40 6.12 6.73 -9.20
N ALA A 41 5.79 7.55 -8.20
CA ALA A 41 5.12 8.83 -8.45
C ALA A 41 5.98 9.75 -9.31
N LYS A 42 7.28 9.82 -9.04
CA LYS A 42 8.21 10.61 -9.84
C LYS A 42 8.32 10.07 -11.26
N LEU A 43 8.44 8.76 -11.41
CA LEU A 43 8.51 8.11 -12.71
C LEU A 43 7.27 8.37 -13.55
N LEU A 44 6.10 8.32 -12.94
CA LEU A 44 4.81 8.58 -13.59
C LEU A 44 4.48 10.07 -13.68
N ARG A 45 5.37 10.94 -13.23
CA ARG A 45 5.18 12.41 -13.25
C ARG A 45 3.94 12.87 -12.49
N LEU A 46 3.64 12.22 -11.37
CA LEU A 46 2.58 12.68 -10.47
C LEU A 46 3.12 13.81 -9.61
N LYS A 47 2.48 14.96 -9.67
CA LYS A 47 3.01 16.18 -9.05
C LYS A 47 2.74 16.31 -7.55
N ASP A 48 1.67 15.67 -7.08
CA ASP A 48 1.13 15.91 -5.75
C ASP A 48 0.84 14.62 -4.96
N ARG A 49 1.51 13.54 -5.34
CA ARG A 49 1.38 12.23 -4.69
C ARG A 49 2.74 11.58 -4.45
N GLY A 50 2.76 10.55 -3.60
CA GLY A 50 3.95 9.76 -3.34
C GLY A 50 4.81 10.24 -2.19
N LEU A 51 4.51 11.39 -1.62
CA LEU A 51 5.22 11.95 -0.46
C LEU A 51 4.23 12.47 0.56
N VAL A 52 4.61 12.41 1.83
CA VAL A 52 3.89 13.09 2.91
C VAL A 52 4.45 14.51 2.99
N LYS A 53 3.78 15.43 2.34
CA LYS A 53 4.26 16.80 2.19
C LYS A 53 3.08 17.77 2.14
N VAL A 54 3.26 18.94 2.72
CA VAL A 54 2.24 20.00 2.69
C VAL A 54 1.92 20.35 1.23
N GLY A 55 0.63 20.42 0.91
CA GLY A 55 0.16 20.68 -0.44
C GLY A 55 -0.06 19.41 -1.28
N TYR A 56 0.42 18.26 -0.82
CA TYR A 56 0.19 16.98 -1.52
C TYR A 56 -1.15 16.38 -1.12
N ARG A 57 -1.68 15.53 -2.01
CA ARG A 57 -2.90 14.79 -1.74
C ARG A 57 -2.69 13.85 -0.55
N ALA A 58 -3.70 13.76 0.28
CA ALA A 58 -3.67 12.88 1.45
C ALA A 58 -4.10 11.45 1.07
N ASP A 59 -3.30 10.80 0.23
CA ASP A 59 -3.39 9.38 -0.08
C ASP A 59 -2.35 8.70 0.81
N LEU A 60 -2.78 8.22 1.96
CA LEU A 60 -1.90 7.80 3.04
C LEU A 60 -2.28 6.42 3.55
N VAL A 61 -1.29 5.69 4.02
CA VAL A 61 -1.49 4.42 4.72
C VAL A 61 -0.87 4.52 6.10
N LEU A 62 -1.66 4.23 7.12
CA LEU A 62 -1.20 4.08 8.49
C LEU A 62 -1.02 2.58 8.76
N PHE A 63 0.19 2.14 9.04
CA PHE A 63 0.47 0.74 9.29
C PHE A 63 1.40 0.57 10.48
N ASP A 64 1.36 -0.61 11.07
CA ASP A 64 2.27 -1.01 12.15
C ASP A 64 3.47 -1.73 11.53
N ASP A 65 4.65 -1.12 11.63
CA ASP A 65 5.87 -1.68 11.06
C ASP A 65 6.32 -2.97 11.74
N LEU A 66 5.85 -3.23 12.95
CA LEU A 66 6.19 -4.45 13.71
C LEU A 66 5.29 -5.65 13.32
N SER A 67 4.11 -5.39 12.76
CA SER A 67 3.14 -6.45 12.46
C SER A 67 2.72 -6.54 10.99
N VAL A 68 3.03 -5.55 10.17
CA VAL A 68 2.62 -5.56 8.77
C VAL A 68 3.21 -6.78 8.05
N ILE A 69 2.34 -7.57 7.40
CA ILE A 69 2.71 -8.80 6.71
C ILE A 69 1.61 -9.21 5.74
N ASP A 70 2.00 -9.91 4.68
CA ASP A 70 1.06 -10.59 3.81
C ASP A 70 0.53 -11.87 4.45
N VAL A 71 -0.68 -12.26 4.09
CA VAL A 71 -1.32 -13.49 4.55
C VAL A 71 -1.63 -14.43 3.38
N ALA A 72 -1.73 -13.89 2.18
CA ALA A 72 -2.05 -14.66 0.98
C ALA A 72 -1.01 -15.75 0.72
N THR A 73 -1.50 -16.95 0.37
CA THR A 73 -0.65 -18.10 0.03
C THR A 73 -1.07 -18.65 -1.34
N TYR A 74 -0.27 -19.57 -1.88
CA TYR A 74 -0.64 -20.24 -3.14
C TYR A 74 -1.92 -21.06 -2.98
N GLU A 75 -2.12 -21.66 -1.82
CA GLU A 75 -3.30 -22.47 -1.51
C GLU A 75 -4.53 -21.60 -1.27
N ASN A 76 -4.34 -20.45 -0.62
CA ASN A 76 -5.41 -19.52 -0.30
C ASN A 76 -4.97 -18.07 -0.59
N PRO A 77 -4.99 -17.64 -1.85
CA PRO A 77 -4.48 -16.32 -2.24
C PRO A 77 -5.43 -15.16 -1.93
N HIS A 78 -6.72 -15.43 -1.70
CA HIS A 78 -7.72 -14.38 -1.43
C HIS A 78 -7.73 -13.99 0.05
N GLN A 79 -6.59 -13.51 0.56
CA GLN A 79 -6.47 -13.07 1.95
C GLN A 79 -5.87 -11.68 2.01
N LEU A 80 -6.50 -10.82 2.82
CA LEU A 80 -6.02 -9.47 3.05
C LEU A 80 -4.85 -9.48 4.02
N SER A 81 -3.97 -8.51 3.86
CA SER A 81 -2.78 -8.36 4.71
C SER A 81 -3.15 -7.96 6.14
N LYS A 82 -2.22 -8.17 7.06
CA LYS A 82 -2.32 -7.72 8.46
C LYS A 82 -1.43 -6.51 8.69
N GLY A 83 -1.75 -5.74 9.74
CA GLY A 83 -0.92 -4.60 10.16
C GLY A 83 -1.25 -3.29 9.46
N ILE A 84 -2.27 -3.24 8.62
CA ILE A 84 -2.77 -1.99 8.03
C ILE A 84 -3.90 -1.46 8.90
N GLU A 85 -3.65 -0.33 9.54
CA GLU A 85 -4.63 0.30 10.46
C GLU A 85 -5.65 1.14 9.72
N ARG A 86 -5.20 2.01 8.82
CA ARG A 86 -6.06 2.89 8.05
C ARG A 86 -5.48 3.17 6.68
N VAL A 87 -6.38 3.39 5.73
CA VAL A 87 -6.04 3.91 4.40
C VAL A 87 -6.87 5.16 4.17
N PHE A 88 -6.20 6.23 3.77
CA PHE A 88 -6.82 7.49 3.41
C PHE A 88 -6.65 7.73 1.91
N ILE A 89 -7.72 8.11 1.25
CA ILE A 89 -7.68 8.55 -0.14
C ILE A 89 -8.34 9.93 -0.21
N ASN A 90 -7.60 10.90 -0.73
CA ASN A 90 -8.02 12.30 -0.75
C ASN A 90 -8.50 12.77 0.64
N GLY A 91 -7.76 12.38 1.70
CA GLY A 91 -8.05 12.76 3.07
C GLY A 91 -9.21 12.03 3.73
N GLN A 92 -9.88 11.12 3.03
CA GLN A 92 -11.03 10.39 3.56
C GLN A 92 -10.64 8.95 3.89
N THR A 93 -11.10 8.46 5.04
CA THR A 93 -10.82 7.09 5.48
C THR A 93 -11.61 6.10 4.63
N THR A 94 -10.90 5.26 3.87
CA THR A 94 -11.50 4.22 3.03
C THR A 94 -11.37 2.82 3.63
N TRP A 95 -10.45 2.65 4.57
CA TRP A 95 -10.19 1.40 5.28
C TRP A 95 -9.84 1.72 6.72
N LYS A 96 -10.44 1.00 7.65
CA LYS A 96 -10.19 1.17 9.09
C LYS A 96 -10.40 -0.15 9.81
N SER A 97 -9.42 -0.56 10.60
CA SER A 97 -9.52 -1.71 11.51
C SER A 97 -10.05 -2.97 10.83
N GLY A 98 -9.50 -3.30 9.67
CA GLY A 98 -9.82 -4.52 8.93
C GLY A 98 -11.06 -4.46 8.05
N LYS A 99 -11.70 -3.29 7.91
CA LYS A 99 -12.92 -3.15 7.11
C LYS A 99 -12.86 -1.96 6.17
N ARG A 100 -13.41 -2.15 4.98
CA ARG A 100 -13.65 -1.06 4.05
C ARG A 100 -14.79 -0.18 4.56
N THR A 101 -14.64 1.14 4.41
CA THR A 101 -15.72 2.09 4.65
C THR A 101 -16.61 2.22 3.41
N ASP A 102 -17.71 2.98 3.50
CA ASP A 102 -18.60 3.22 2.36
C ASP A 102 -18.11 4.34 1.45
N LEU A 103 -17.01 5.01 1.79
CA LEU A 103 -16.49 6.14 1.04
C LEU A 103 -15.68 5.67 -0.17
N LEU A 104 -15.92 6.29 -1.32
CA LEU A 104 -15.22 6.03 -2.56
C LEU A 104 -14.66 7.33 -3.13
N PRO A 105 -13.70 7.98 -2.46
CA PRO A 105 -13.20 9.31 -2.86
C PRO A 105 -12.13 9.24 -3.94
N GLY A 106 -11.76 8.05 -4.39
CA GLY A 106 -10.73 7.88 -5.42
C GLY A 106 -11.16 8.46 -6.75
N GLN A 107 -10.18 8.94 -7.50
CA GLN A 107 -10.35 9.52 -8.83
C GLN A 107 -9.31 8.95 -9.77
N ALA A 108 -9.67 8.86 -11.05
CA ALA A 108 -8.70 8.49 -12.07
C ALA A 108 -7.61 9.56 -12.14
N ILE A 109 -6.35 9.10 -12.15
CA ILE A 109 -5.19 9.98 -12.19
C ILE A 109 -4.56 9.86 -13.57
N ARG A 110 -4.25 11.02 -14.16
CA ARG A 110 -3.54 11.07 -15.44
C ARG A 110 -2.20 11.74 -15.23
N ALA A 111 -1.18 11.22 -15.92
CA ALA A 111 0.10 11.88 -15.94
C ALA A 111 -0.03 13.23 -16.64
N ASN A 112 0.58 14.25 -16.05
CA ASN A 112 0.64 15.55 -16.69
C ASN A 112 1.76 15.53 -17.74
N ALA A 113 1.39 15.86 -18.92
CA ALA A 113 2.35 16.02 -20.00
C ALA A 113 3.21 17.27 -19.77
#